data_ce66d57488e7801ec2270abed9dd9ec7
#
_entry.id   ce66d57488e7801ec2270abed9dd9ec7
#
_cell.length_a   1.000
_cell.length_b   1.000
_cell.length_c   1.000
_cell.angle_alpha   90.00
_cell.angle_beta   90.00
_cell.angle_gamma   90.00
#
_symmetry.space_group_name_H-M   'P 1'
#
loop_
_entity.id
_entity.type
_entity.pdbx_description
1 polymer ?
#
loop_
_entity_poly.entity_id
_entity_poly.type
_entity_poly.pdbx_seq_one_letter_code
_entity_poly.pdbx_strand_id
1 'polypeptide(L)'
;MSNVASTRNTAGPSARERLLNAASDLFYAEGVKTVGIDRIIERAGVAKASLYNLFGSKEELVAAYLATRHENTRARLERALSDLDSPREKILAVFAVQATQVRQPDFNGCAFIAASTEAPAGGLVEHATDEYRHWLRQLFTDLARDAGASDPDQLGQQLHLIYDGVGISARTDHRDVKVCDAARRAVTTLLDTQTPSESNGN
;
A
#
# COMPACT_ATOMS: atom_id res chain seq x y z
N MET A 1 -24.82 6.00 -43.44
CA MET A 1 -23.95 5.02 -42.75
C MET A 1 -22.60 5.65 -42.58
N SER A 2 -22.40 6.35 -41.51
CA SER A 2 -21.12 7.04 -41.21
C SER A 2 -20.50 6.40 -39.99
N ASN A 3 -19.40 5.70 -40.24
CA ASN A 3 -18.61 4.97 -39.26
C ASN A 3 -17.68 5.97 -38.54
N VAL A 4 -18.03 6.36 -37.31
CA VAL A 4 -17.16 7.16 -36.49
C VAL A 4 -16.24 6.17 -35.76
N ALA A 5 -15.06 5.98 -36.35
CA ALA A 5 -13.97 5.25 -35.71
C ALA A 5 -13.44 6.11 -34.56
N SER A 6 -13.68 5.63 -33.33
CA SER A 6 -13.09 6.18 -32.10
C SER A 6 -11.56 5.93 -32.14
N THR A 7 -10.80 6.95 -32.52
CA THR A 7 -9.34 6.95 -32.41
C THR A 7 -8.98 7.00 -30.93
N ARG A 8 -8.64 5.85 -30.34
CA ARG A 8 -7.93 5.78 -29.06
C ARG A 8 -6.59 6.49 -29.24
N ASN A 9 -6.46 7.64 -28.62
CA ASN A 9 -5.23 8.43 -28.59
C ASN A 9 -4.14 7.64 -27.87
N THR A 10 -3.21 7.02 -28.61
CA THR A 10 -2.05 6.29 -28.10
C THR A 10 -0.85 7.23 -27.90
N ALA A 11 -1.07 8.39 -27.27
CA ALA A 11 0.02 9.20 -26.79
C ALA A 11 0.74 8.44 -25.68
N GLY A 12 2.06 8.28 -25.79
CA GLY A 12 2.88 7.66 -24.73
C GLY A 12 2.75 8.43 -23.41
N PRO A 13 3.29 7.89 -22.29
CA PRO A 13 3.14 8.48 -20.98
C PRO A 13 3.65 9.93 -20.95
N SER A 14 2.88 10.80 -20.32
CA SER A 14 3.21 12.23 -20.13
C SER A 14 4.53 12.40 -19.36
N ALA A 15 5.14 13.57 -19.43
CA ALA A 15 6.35 13.88 -18.65
C ALA A 15 6.12 13.69 -17.14
N ARG A 16 4.91 14.01 -16.65
CA ARG A 16 4.52 13.81 -15.25
C ARG A 16 4.47 12.34 -14.88
N GLU A 17 3.87 11.51 -15.72
CA GLU A 17 3.81 10.05 -15.49
C GLU A 17 5.19 9.41 -15.56
N ARG A 18 6.04 9.80 -16.53
CA ARG A 18 7.41 9.29 -16.61
C ARG A 18 8.23 9.64 -15.36
N LEU A 19 8.13 10.88 -14.86
CA LEU A 19 8.79 11.30 -13.63
C LEU A 19 8.31 10.50 -12.42
N LEU A 20 6.99 10.37 -12.28
CA LEU A 20 6.38 9.66 -11.14
C LEU A 20 6.73 8.17 -11.16
N ASN A 21 6.73 7.53 -12.33
CA ASN A 21 7.11 6.13 -12.49
C ASN A 21 8.60 5.94 -12.16
N ALA A 22 9.48 6.76 -12.73
CA ALA A 22 10.92 6.70 -12.44
C ALA A 22 11.23 6.94 -10.96
N ALA A 23 10.55 7.90 -10.33
CA ALA A 23 10.68 8.18 -8.90
C ALA A 23 10.16 7.00 -8.07
N SER A 24 9.01 6.42 -8.42
CA SER A 24 8.39 5.29 -7.71
C SER A 24 9.30 4.07 -7.70
N ASP A 25 9.89 3.73 -8.83
CA ASP A 25 10.84 2.61 -8.92
C ASP A 25 12.08 2.85 -8.05
N LEU A 26 12.69 4.03 -8.20
CA LEU A 26 13.93 4.36 -7.51
C LEU A 26 13.72 4.51 -5.99
N PHE A 27 12.69 5.26 -5.56
CA PHE A 27 12.42 5.46 -4.14
C PHE A 27 12.07 4.15 -3.44
N TYR A 28 11.31 3.28 -4.09
CA TYR A 28 10.97 2.00 -3.50
C TYR A 28 12.16 1.06 -3.37
N ALA A 29 13.06 1.06 -4.37
CA ALA A 29 14.21 0.17 -4.37
C ALA A 29 15.34 0.64 -3.44
N GLU A 30 15.60 1.97 -3.37
CA GLU A 30 16.82 2.52 -2.79
C GLU A 30 16.59 3.51 -1.64
N GLY A 31 15.33 3.89 -1.37
CA GLY A 31 14.96 4.87 -0.35
C GLY A 31 14.90 6.30 -0.87
N VAL A 32 14.07 7.11 -0.22
CA VAL A 32 13.78 8.48 -0.65
C VAL A 32 14.94 9.43 -0.39
N LYS A 33 15.74 9.18 0.65
CA LYS A 33 16.90 10.01 1.00
C LYS A 33 18.06 9.80 0.04
N THR A 34 18.32 8.54 -0.33
CA THR A 34 19.45 8.14 -1.18
C THR A 34 19.28 8.61 -2.63
N VAL A 35 18.06 8.58 -3.15
CA VAL A 35 17.78 8.89 -4.56
C VAL A 35 17.80 10.40 -4.81
N GLY A 36 18.75 10.86 -5.63
CA GLY A 36 18.86 12.26 -6.06
C GLY A 36 17.93 12.61 -7.24
N ILE A 37 17.56 13.89 -7.35
CA ILE A 37 16.72 14.41 -8.44
C ILE A 37 17.35 14.12 -9.82
N ASP A 38 18.66 14.26 -9.96
CA ASP A 38 19.35 14.10 -11.24
C ASP A 38 19.19 12.66 -11.80
N ARG A 39 19.19 11.64 -10.94
CA ARG A 39 18.90 10.26 -11.35
C ARG A 39 17.45 10.05 -11.80
N ILE A 40 16.51 10.73 -11.14
CA ILE A 40 15.09 10.61 -11.50
C ILE A 40 14.83 11.23 -12.88
N ILE A 41 15.36 12.42 -13.13
CA ILE A 41 15.17 13.11 -14.43
C ILE A 41 15.88 12.37 -15.57
N GLU A 42 17.06 11.81 -15.32
CA GLU A 42 17.77 10.97 -16.28
C GLU A 42 16.95 9.74 -16.66
N ARG A 43 16.46 8.98 -15.65
CA ARG A 43 15.63 7.79 -15.87
C ARG A 43 14.29 8.11 -16.55
N ALA A 44 13.70 9.26 -16.24
CA ALA A 44 12.45 9.71 -16.85
C ALA A 44 12.61 10.28 -18.26
N GLY A 45 13.82 10.62 -18.68
CA GLY A 45 14.11 11.27 -19.97
C GLY A 45 13.45 12.66 -20.05
N VAL A 46 13.57 13.49 -18.99
CA VAL A 46 12.99 14.84 -18.94
C VAL A 46 14.02 15.86 -18.47
N ALA A 47 13.79 17.15 -18.80
CA ALA A 47 14.64 18.23 -18.31
C ALA A 47 14.40 18.50 -16.81
N LYS A 48 15.43 18.98 -16.11
CA LYS A 48 15.34 19.31 -14.66
C LYS A 48 14.24 20.33 -14.36
N ALA A 49 14.07 21.34 -15.21
CA ALA A 49 12.99 22.34 -15.09
C ALA A 49 11.59 21.70 -15.10
N SER A 50 11.40 20.61 -15.86
CA SER A 50 10.11 19.92 -15.93
C SER A 50 9.72 19.30 -14.59
N LEU A 51 10.68 18.77 -13.81
CA LEU A 51 10.41 18.22 -12.48
C LEU A 51 9.89 19.31 -11.55
N TYR A 52 10.59 20.44 -11.46
CA TYR A 52 10.17 21.54 -10.59
C TYR A 52 8.86 22.19 -11.02
N ASN A 53 8.62 22.29 -12.33
CA ASN A 53 7.35 22.81 -12.85
C ASN A 53 6.16 21.89 -12.56
N LEU A 54 6.37 20.57 -12.53
CA LEU A 54 5.30 19.57 -12.39
C LEU A 54 5.05 19.15 -10.95
N PHE A 55 6.08 19.18 -10.11
CA PHE A 55 6.02 18.69 -8.72
C PHE A 55 6.48 19.73 -7.69
N GLY A 56 7.09 20.84 -8.08
CA GLY A 56 7.56 21.87 -7.16
C GLY A 56 8.85 21.50 -6.44
N SER A 57 8.88 20.39 -5.75
CA SER A 57 10.02 19.91 -4.95
C SER A 57 10.21 18.41 -4.99
N LYS A 58 11.32 17.92 -4.45
CA LYS A 58 11.53 16.48 -4.23
C LYS A 58 10.55 15.94 -3.20
N GLU A 59 10.23 16.70 -2.16
CA GLU A 59 9.30 16.29 -1.12
C GLU A 59 7.88 16.09 -1.68
N GLU A 60 7.41 17.00 -2.52
CA GLU A 60 6.12 16.86 -3.23
C GLU A 60 6.12 15.66 -4.19
N LEU A 61 7.25 15.37 -4.85
CA LEU A 61 7.38 14.16 -5.67
C LEU A 61 7.34 12.89 -4.81
N VAL A 62 7.93 12.89 -3.61
CA VAL A 62 7.84 11.76 -2.65
C VAL A 62 6.39 11.61 -2.16
N ALA A 63 5.72 12.70 -1.83
CA ALA A 63 4.30 12.65 -1.43
C ALA A 63 3.41 12.09 -2.56
N ALA A 64 3.64 12.50 -3.82
CA ALA A 64 2.94 11.96 -4.98
C ALA A 64 3.23 10.46 -5.20
N TYR A 65 4.46 10.02 -4.97
CA TYR A 65 4.81 8.60 -4.97
C TYR A 65 4.03 7.82 -3.91
N LEU A 66 3.98 8.30 -2.67
CA LEU A 66 3.24 7.66 -1.59
C LEU A 66 1.73 7.64 -1.86
N ALA A 67 1.17 8.73 -2.38
CA ALA A 67 -0.23 8.78 -2.80
C ALA A 67 -0.54 7.71 -3.86
N THR A 68 0.33 7.53 -4.86
CA THR A 68 0.19 6.47 -5.87
C THR A 68 0.25 5.06 -5.23
N ARG A 69 1.13 4.86 -4.25
CA ARG A 69 1.19 3.59 -3.49
C ARG A 69 -0.08 3.33 -2.70
N HIS A 70 -0.65 4.37 -2.08
CA HIS A 70 -1.92 4.31 -1.36
C HIS A 70 -3.06 3.87 -2.31
N GLU A 71 -3.25 4.60 -3.40
CA GLU A 71 -4.29 4.29 -4.39
C GLU A 71 -4.15 2.86 -4.96
N ASN A 72 -2.93 2.42 -5.28
CA ASN A 72 -2.68 1.07 -5.78
C ASN A 72 -3.00 -0.01 -4.74
N THR A 73 -2.70 0.25 -3.46
CA THR A 73 -3.03 -0.68 -2.37
C THR A 73 -4.53 -0.74 -2.16
N ARG A 74 -5.19 0.42 -2.12
CA ARG A 74 -6.64 0.55 -2.00
C ARG A 74 -7.36 -0.21 -3.12
N ALA A 75 -7.04 0.08 -4.38
CA ALA A 75 -7.67 -0.57 -5.53
C ALA A 75 -7.44 -2.09 -5.57
N ARG A 76 -6.30 -2.56 -5.05
CA ARG A 76 -5.99 -3.99 -4.94
C ARG A 76 -6.83 -4.67 -3.88
N LEU A 77 -6.97 -4.05 -2.71
CA LEU A 77 -7.80 -4.57 -1.63
C LEU A 77 -9.29 -4.51 -2.01
N GLU A 78 -9.79 -3.40 -2.56
CA GLU A 78 -11.17 -3.29 -3.03
C GLU A 78 -11.53 -4.44 -3.98
N ARG A 79 -10.68 -4.73 -4.98
CA ARG A 79 -10.90 -5.85 -5.91
C ARG A 79 -10.85 -7.22 -5.23
N ALA A 80 -9.97 -7.41 -4.26
CA ALA A 80 -9.85 -8.68 -3.57
C ALA A 80 -11.01 -8.95 -2.59
N LEU A 81 -11.67 -7.90 -2.11
CA LEU A 81 -12.74 -7.97 -1.14
C LEU A 81 -14.13 -7.92 -1.78
N SER A 82 -14.26 -7.52 -3.06
CA SER A 82 -15.54 -7.25 -3.73
C SER A 82 -16.47 -8.46 -3.79
N ASP A 83 -15.92 -9.64 -3.98
CA ASP A 83 -16.67 -10.87 -4.19
C ASP A 83 -16.82 -11.71 -2.90
N LEU A 84 -16.40 -11.17 -1.76
CA LEU A 84 -16.49 -11.83 -0.46
C LEU A 84 -17.65 -11.23 0.35
N ASP A 85 -18.49 -12.08 0.91
CA ASP A 85 -19.61 -11.66 1.77
C ASP A 85 -19.20 -11.64 3.26
N SER A 86 -18.47 -12.67 3.71
CA SER A 86 -18.05 -12.81 5.11
C SER A 86 -17.02 -11.76 5.51
N PRO A 87 -17.28 -10.92 6.54
CA PRO A 87 -16.30 -9.97 7.08
C PRO A 87 -15.03 -10.66 7.58
N ARG A 88 -15.15 -11.86 8.13
CA ARG A 88 -14.02 -12.69 8.55
C ARG A 88 -13.15 -13.06 7.36
N GLU A 89 -13.74 -13.51 6.25
CA GLU A 89 -13.01 -13.82 5.03
C GLU A 89 -12.35 -12.59 4.44
N LYS A 90 -13.01 -11.43 4.48
CA LYS A 90 -12.42 -10.16 4.05
C LYS A 90 -11.15 -9.81 4.83
N ILE A 91 -11.16 -9.96 6.17
CA ILE A 91 -9.96 -9.74 6.99
C ILE A 91 -8.83 -10.69 6.57
N LEU A 92 -9.11 -11.97 6.43
CA LEU A 92 -8.11 -12.95 5.99
C LEU A 92 -7.58 -12.66 4.57
N ALA A 93 -8.45 -12.18 3.67
CA ALA A 93 -8.08 -11.81 2.31
C ALA A 93 -7.13 -10.60 2.26
N VAL A 94 -7.25 -9.63 3.16
CA VAL A 94 -6.27 -8.52 3.28
C VAL A 94 -4.85 -9.08 3.50
N PHE A 95 -4.69 -10.05 4.40
CA PHE A 95 -3.40 -10.70 4.66
C PHE A 95 -2.95 -11.61 3.51
N ALA A 96 -3.87 -12.24 2.79
CA ALA A 96 -3.56 -13.02 1.59
C ALA A 96 -3.03 -12.13 0.46
N VAL A 97 -3.62 -10.95 0.27
CA VAL A 97 -3.13 -9.94 -0.67
C VAL A 97 -1.73 -9.48 -0.28
N GLN A 98 -1.48 -9.20 1.00
CA GLN A 98 -0.15 -8.84 1.49
C GLN A 98 0.86 -9.95 1.25
N ALA A 99 0.51 -11.21 1.54
CA ALA A 99 1.37 -12.36 1.29
C ALA A 99 1.73 -12.52 -0.20
N THR A 100 0.81 -12.19 -1.10
CA THR A 100 1.07 -12.15 -2.55
C THR A 100 2.09 -11.07 -2.91
N GLN A 101 2.02 -9.90 -2.26
CA GLN A 101 3.01 -8.82 -2.47
C GLN A 101 4.40 -9.21 -1.95
N VAL A 102 4.47 -9.83 -0.77
CA VAL A 102 5.75 -10.31 -0.18
C VAL A 102 6.49 -11.27 -1.12
N ARG A 103 5.75 -12.08 -1.90
CA ARG A 103 6.33 -13.02 -2.87
C ARG A 103 6.86 -12.37 -4.15
N GLN A 104 6.56 -11.09 -4.40
CA GLN A 104 7.06 -10.42 -5.61
C GLN A 104 8.58 -10.23 -5.52
N PRO A 105 9.31 -10.40 -6.64
CA PRO A 105 10.77 -10.30 -6.64
C PRO A 105 11.29 -8.90 -6.30
N ASP A 106 10.48 -7.88 -6.52
CA ASP A 106 10.77 -6.47 -6.23
C ASP A 106 10.26 -6.01 -4.85
N PHE A 107 9.71 -6.91 -4.02
CA PHE A 107 9.23 -6.55 -2.69
C PHE A 107 10.37 -5.99 -1.82
N ASN A 108 10.17 -4.78 -1.32
CA ASN A 108 11.13 -4.06 -0.48
C ASN A 108 10.50 -3.49 0.81
N GLY A 109 9.47 -4.15 1.33
CA GLY A 109 8.78 -3.73 2.55
C GLY A 109 7.71 -2.67 2.34
N CYS A 110 7.30 -2.04 3.43
CA CYS A 110 6.30 -0.98 3.41
C CYS A 110 6.94 0.36 2.97
N ALA A 111 6.49 0.91 1.85
CA ALA A 111 6.97 2.19 1.31
C ALA A 111 6.77 3.36 2.30
N PHE A 112 5.68 3.35 3.04
CA PHE A 112 5.33 4.40 4.00
C PHE A 112 6.26 4.38 5.23
N ILE A 113 6.50 3.19 5.81
CA ILE A 113 7.43 3.02 6.93
C ILE A 113 8.85 3.42 6.50
N ALA A 114 9.29 2.98 5.32
CA ALA A 114 10.62 3.35 4.81
C ALA A 114 10.75 4.86 4.63
N ALA A 115 9.79 5.51 3.96
CA ALA A 115 9.83 6.95 3.71
C ALA A 115 9.76 7.77 5.01
N SER A 116 8.92 7.38 5.98
CA SER A 116 8.75 8.10 7.25
C SER A 116 10.00 8.08 8.12
N THR A 117 10.80 7.01 8.06
CA THR A 117 12.08 6.94 8.82
C THR A 117 13.18 7.82 8.22
N GLU A 118 13.03 8.25 6.97
CA GLU A 118 14.02 9.05 6.25
C GLU A 118 13.64 10.53 6.15
N ALA A 119 12.38 10.88 6.36
CA ALA A 119 11.84 12.23 6.22
C ALA A 119 11.83 12.98 7.56
N PRO A 120 11.96 14.32 7.54
CA PRO A 120 11.76 15.14 8.74
C PRO A 120 10.29 15.09 9.20
N ALA A 121 10.09 15.25 10.51
CA ALA A 121 8.75 15.34 11.09
C ALA A 121 8.01 16.61 10.62
N GLY A 122 6.67 16.53 10.55
CA GLY A 122 5.79 17.66 10.21
C GLY A 122 5.69 17.95 8.71
N GLY A 123 6.35 17.15 7.83
CA GLY A 123 6.35 17.37 6.38
C GLY A 123 5.28 16.58 5.62
N LEU A 124 5.26 16.78 4.30
CA LEU A 124 4.30 16.12 3.39
C LEU A 124 4.39 14.59 3.43
N VAL A 125 5.57 14.05 3.68
CA VAL A 125 5.82 12.58 3.75
C VAL A 125 5.14 11.99 4.98
N GLU A 126 5.25 12.67 6.14
CA GLU A 126 4.57 12.25 7.37
C GLU A 126 3.05 12.29 7.16
N HIS A 127 2.52 13.39 6.61
CA HIS A 127 1.10 13.52 6.33
C HIS A 127 0.58 12.40 5.41
N ALA A 128 1.26 12.12 4.31
CA ALA A 128 0.88 11.03 3.39
C ALA A 128 0.96 9.65 4.08
N THR A 129 1.91 9.48 5.00
CA THR A 129 2.04 8.24 5.80
C THR A 129 0.87 8.10 6.78
N ASP A 130 0.52 9.19 7.47
CA ASP A 130 -0.57 9.20 8.44
C ASP A 130 -1.92 8.95 7.77
N GLU A 131 -2.17 9.54 6.60
CA GLU A 131 -3.38 9.27 5.80
C GLU A 131 -3.51 7.78 5.45
N TYR A 132 -2.45 7.18 4.91
CA TYR A 132 -2.44 5.75 4.59
C TYR A 132 -2.67 4.87 5.81
N ARG A 133 -1.96 5.14 6.91
CA ARG A 133 -2.07 4.37 8.16
C ARG A 133 -3.45 4.52 8.80
N HIS A 134 -4.02 5.72 8.77
CA HIS A 134 -5.37 5.97 9.25
C HIS A 134 -6.39 5.19 8.42
N TRP A 135 -6.30 5.27 7.09
CA TRP A 135 -7.18 4.53 6.19
C TRP A 135 -7.09 3.01 6.41
N LEU A 136 -5.90 2.44 6.53
CA LEU A 136 -5.73 1.00 6.71
C LEU A 136 -6.27 0.53 8.08
N ARG A 137 -6.04 1.32 9.13
CA ARG A 137 -6.59 1.04 10.46
C ARG A 137 -8.10 1.09 10.44
N GLN A 138 -8.68 2.10 9.80
CA GLN A 138 -10.13 2.23 9.66
C GLN A 138 -10.73 1.05 8.91
N LEU A 139 -10.10 0.59 7.83
CA LEU A 139 -10.51 -0.61 7.10
C LEU A 139 -10.59 -1.84 8.04
N PHE A 140 -9.56 -2.07 8.85
CA PHE A 140 -9.56 -3.19 9.80
C PHE A 140 -10.62 -3.01 10.91
N THR A 141 -10.80 -1.81 11.44
CA THR A 141 -11.82 -1.52 12.45
C THR A 141 -13.23 -1.75 11.90
N ASP A 142 -13.51 -1.32 10.67
CA ASP A 142 -14.82 -1.51 10.06
C ASP A 142 -15.09 -2.99 9.78
N LEU A 143 -14.12 -3.72 9.24
CA LEU A 143 -14.24 -5.16 9.03
C LEU A 143 -14.39 -5.94 10.36
N ALA A 144 -13.69 -5.52 11.42
CA ALA A 144 -13.83 -6.10 12.75
C ALA A 144 -15.25 -5.85 13.34
N ARG A 145 -15.79 -4.65 13.12
CA ARG A 145 -17.16 -4.30 13.52
C ARG A 145 -18.19 -5.15 12.78
N ASP A 146 -18.04 -5.26 11.46
CA ASP A 146 -18.90 -6.08 10.62
C ASP A 146 -18.83 -7.58 10.99
N ALA A 147 -17.66 -8.05 11.45
CA ALA A 147 -17.47 -9.40 11.97
C ALA A 147 -18.06 -9.61 13.38
N GLY A 148 -18.66 -8.58 13.99
CA GLY A 148 -19.26 -8.67 15.32
C GLY A 148 -18.25 -8.70 16.47
N ALA A 149 -17.07 -8.14 16.30
CA ALA A 149 -16.07 -8.08 17.36
C ALA A 149 -16.59 -7.33 18.59
N SER A 150 -16.26 -7.83 19.78
CA SER A 150 -16.66 -7.21 21.06
C SER A 150 -15.99 -5.84 21.26
N ASP A 151 -14.79 -5.66 20.75
CA ASP A 151 -14.06 -4.39 20.70
C ASP A 151 -13.42 -4.23 19.30
N PRO A 152 -14.15 -3.63 18.33
CA PRO A 152 -13.67 -3.46 16.97
C PRO A 152 -12.42 -2.58 16.84
N ASP A 153 -12.29 -1.56 17.69
CA ASP A 153 -11.15 -0.63 17.66
C ASP A 153 -9.89 -1.35 18.14
N GLN A 154 -9.96 -2.13 19.20
CA GLN A 154 -8.85 -2.94 19.69
C GLN A 154 -8.44 -3.99 18.66
N LEU A 155 -9.40 -4.75 18.12
CA LEU A 155 -9.11 -5.77 17.10
C LEU A 155 -8.52 -5.13 15.83
N GLY A 156 -9.07 -4.01 15.37
CA GLY A 156 -8.54 -3.26 14.22
C GLY A 156 -7.10 -2.82 14.42
N GLN A 157 -6.77 -2.34 15.62
CA GLN A 157 -5.40 -1.97 15.98
C GLN A 157 -4.45 -3.19 16.00
N GLN A 158 -4.87 -4.32 16.55
CA GLN A 158 -4.08 -5.56 16.58
C GLN A 158 -3.82 -6.09 15.16
N LEU A 159 -4.84 -6.10 14.30
CA LEU A 159 -4.71 -6.49 12.90
C LEU A 159 -3.72 -5.59 12.15
N HIS A 160 -3.81 -4.26 12.36
CA HIS A 160 -2.87 -3.31 11.77
C HIS A 160 -1.42 -3.53 12.23
N LEU A 161 -1.21 -3.81 13.52
CA LEU A 161 0.13 -4.15 14.05
C LEU A 161 0.71 -5.42 13.41
N ILE A 162 -0.11 -6.45 13.22
CA ILE A 162 0.32 -7.68 12.54
C ILE A 162 0.66 -7.39 11.07
N TYR A 163 -0.16 -6.59 10.40
CA TYR A 163 0.06 -6.19 9.00
C TYR A 163 1.38 -5.44 8.82
N ASP A 164 1.68 -4.46 9.68
CA ASP A 164 2.97 -3.76 9.69
C ASP A 164 4.13 -4.72 9.98
N GLY A 165 3.95 -5.62 10.95
CA GLY A 165 4.93 -6.63 11.33
C GLY A 165 5.32 -7.55 10.16
N VAL A 166 4.36 -7.99 9.35
CA VAL A 166 4.62 -8.77 8.13
C VAL A 166 5.51 -7.99 7.16
N GLY A 167 5.19 -6.71 6.90
CA GLY A 167 5.96 -5.88 5.98
C GLY A 167 7.41 -5.68 6.42
N ILE A 168 7.62 -5.48 7.72
CA ILE A 168 8.95 -5.29 8.32
C ILE A 168 9.74 -6.61 8.31
N SER A 169 9.16 -7.69 8.87
CA SER A 169 9.84 -8.98 8.98
C SER A 169 10.17 -9.56 7.61
N ALA A 170 9.25 -9.51 6.67
CA ALA A 170 9.51 -9.99 5.32
C ALA A 170 10.67 -9.26 4.62
N ARG A 171 10.87 -7.97 4.92
CA ARG A 171 12.02 -7.22 4.41
C ARG A 171 13.33 -7.60 5.11
N THR A 172 13.32 -7.70 6.45
CA THR A 172 14.51 -7.96 7.26
C THR A 172 14.99 -9.41 7.17
N ASP A 173 14.07 -10.35 7.02
CA ASP A 173 14.35 -11.77 6.96
C ASP A 173 14.47 -12.29 5.51
N HIS A 174 14.98 -11.44 4.61
CA HIS A 174 15.27 -11.78 3.22
C HIS A 174 14.10 -12.39 2.46
N ARG A 175 12.89 -11.88 2.71
CA ARG A 175 11.61 -12.34 2.10
C ARG A 175 11.22 -13.77 2.52
N ASP A 176 11.49 -14.15 3.78
CA ASP A 176 10.96 -15.40 4.30
C ASP A 176 9.43 -15.34 4.39
N VAL A 177 8.77 -16.08 3.50
CA VAL A 177 7.31 -16.13 3.42
C VAL A 177 6.65 -16.79 4.64
N LYS A 178 7.41 -17.45 5.51
CA LYS A 178 6.89 -18.04 6.76
C LYS A 178 6.24 -17.01 7.68
N VAL A 179 6.68 -15.75 7.60
CA VAL A 179 6.03 -14.66 8.34
C VAL A 179 4.56 -14.47 7.94
N CYS A 180 4.23 -14.67 6.66
CA CYS A 180 2.85 -14.58 6.18
C CYS A 180 1.97 -15.69 6.78
N ASP A 181 2.50 -16.91 6.90
CA ASP A 181 1.79 -18.03 7.52
C ASP A 181 1.63 -17.84 9.03
N ALA A 182 2.65 -17.29 9.70
CA ALA A 182 2.57 -16.93 11.12
C ALA A 182 1.51 -15.85 11.36
N ALA A 183 1.51 -14.80 10.55
CA ALA A 183 0.51 -13.74 10.61
C ALA A 183 -0.91 -14.28 10.39
N ARG A 184 -1.12 -15.11 9.36
CA ARG A 184 -2.41 -15.72 9.09
C ARG A 184 -2.92 -16.52 10.29
N ARG A 185 -2.08 -17.34 10.95
CA ARG A 185 -2.45 -18.07 12.15
C ARG A 185 -2.80 -17.15 13.32
N ALA A 186 -2.01 -16.10 13.56
CA ALA A 186 -2.27 -15.13 14.61
C ALA A 186 -3.60 -14.41 14.40
N VAL A 187 -3.86 -13.97 13.16
CA VAL A 187 -5.14 -13.33 12.78
C VAL A 187 -6.31 -14.27 12.97
N THR A 188 -6.19 -15.54 12.55
CA THR A 188 -7.24 -16.54 12.76
C THR A 188 -7.55 -16.71 14.24
N THR A 189 -6.52 -16.83 15.10
CA THR A 189 -6.71 -16.93 16.56
C THR A 189 -7.39 -15.70 17.15
N LEU A 190 -7.02 -14.48 16.73
CA LEU A 190 -7.68 -13.26 17.17
C LEU A 190 -9.15 -13.25 16.78
N LEU A 191 -9.48 -13.61 15.55
CA LEU A 191 -10.86 -13.70 15.08
C LEU A 191 -11.65 -14.75 15.86
N ASP A 192 -11.10 -15.93 16.11
CA ASP A 192 -11.76 -17.02 16.86
C ASP A 192 -12.07 -16.61 18.31
N THR A 193 -11.27 -15.72 18.90
CA THR A 193 -11.43 -15.31 20.30
C THR A 193 -12.24 -14.04 20.49
N GLN A 194 -12.31 -13.15 19.48
CA GLN A 194 -12.88 -11.82 19.60
C GLN A 194 -14.14 -11.60 18.75
N THR A 195 -14.49 -12.55 17.87
CA THR A 195 -15.73 -12.48 17.09
C THR A 195 -16.62 -13.69 17.41
N PRO A 196 -17.96 -13.56 17.25
CA PRO A 196 -18.87 -14.68 17.40
C PRO A 196 -18.49 -15.82 16.44
N SER A 197 -18.64 -17.08 16.90
CA SER A 197 -18.54 -18.22 15.99
C SER A 197 -19.59 -18.10 14.91
N GLU A 198 -19.20 -18.24 13.64
CA GLU A 198 -20.18 -18.36 12.55
C GLU A 198 -21.09 -19.55 12.90
N SER A 199 -22.33 -19.27 13.29
CA SER A 199 -23.33 -20.30 13.50
C SER A 199 -23.55 -20.96 12.15
N ASN A 200 -23.13 -22.24 12.02
CA ASN A 200 -23.54 -23.06 10.89
C ASN A 200 -25.06 -23.02 10.82
N GLY A 201 -25.59 -22.20 9.93
CA GLY A 201 -27.03 -22.19 9.62
C GLY A 201 -27.43 -23.59 9.17
N ASN A 202 -28.19 -24.23 10.03
CA ASN A 202 -28.82 -25.52 9.75
C ASN A 202 -30.10 -25.28 8.92
#